data_7e6dc9016ce3296eea631024c507c4ca
#
_entry.id   7e6dc9016ce3296eea631024c507c4ca
#
_cell.length_a   1.000
_cell.length_b   1.000
_cell.length_c   1.000
_cell.angle_alpha   90.00
_cell.angle_beta   90.00
_cell.angle_gamma   90.00
#
_symmetry.space_group_name_H-M   'P 1'
#
loop_
_entity.id
_entity.type
_entity.pdbx_description
1 polymer ?
#
loop_
_entity_poly.entity_id
_entity_poly.type
_entity_poly.pdbx_seq_one_letter_code
_entity_poly.pdbx_strand_id
1 'polypeptide(L)'
;MKALLTTIAAVVLAVLLQTIGCIAINHVEAEHNRVTAAINAVRAQSYVKMLEVQAEGNMHKLAYYRWNYDNAEKVVADFGVDAILAKEKNR
;
A
#
# COMPACT_ATOMS: atom_id res chain seq x y z
N MET A 1 51.23 0.92 -6.42
CA MET A 1 50.18 1.31 -7.37
C MET A 1 49.07 0.30 -7.54
N LYS A 2 49.40 -1.00 -7.73
CA LYS A 2 48.39 -2.05 -7.90
C LYS A 2 47.47 -2.18 -6.68
N ALA A 3 48.01 -2.11 -5.46
CA ALA A 3 47.20 -2.20 -4.23
C ALA A 3 46.23 -1.04 -4.06
N LEU A 4 46.63 0.15 -4.47
CA LEU A 4 45.78 1.34 -4.40
C LEU A 4 44.60 1.27 -5.38
N LEU A 5 44.87 0.80 -6.62
CA LEU A 5 43.82 0.60 -7.62
C LEU A 5 42.82 -0.46 -7.19
N THR A 6 43.28 -1.58 -6.61
CA THR A 6 42.39 -2.63 -6.09
C THR A 6 41.52 -2.11 -4.96
N THR A 7 42.07 -1.30 -4.05
CA THR A 7 41.31 -0.69 -2.94
C THR A 7 40.24 0.26 -3.46
N ILE A 8 40.55 1.11 -4.44
CA ILE A 8 39.58 2.03 -5.05
C ILE A 8 38.46 1.25 -5.75
N ALA A 9 38.79 0.21 -6.51
CA ALA A 9 37.80 -0.62 -7.18
C ALA A 9 36.83 -1.30 -6.20
N ALA A 10 37.36 -1.81 -5.07
CA ALA A 10 36.56 -2.42 -4.02
C ALA A 10 35.58 -1.42 -3.37
N VAL A 11 36.04 -0.20 -3.10
CA VAL A 11 35.19 0.87 -2.54
C VAL A 11 34.08 1.26 -3.51
N VAL A 12 34.40 1.45 -4.79
CA VAL A 12 33.42 1.78 -5.83
C VAL A 12 32.35 0.68 -5.94
N LEU A 13 32.77 -0.58 -5.94
CA LEU A 13 31.85 -1.72 -6.00
C LEU A 13 30.91 -1.76 -4.78
N ALA A 14 31.43 -1.51 -3.58
CA ALA A 14 30.65 -1.48 -2.35
C ALA A 14 29.59 -0.38 -2.39
N VAL A 15 29.95 0.82 -2.86
CA VAL A 15 29.02 1.95 -3.02
C VAL A 15 27.93 1.62 -4.02
N LEU A 16 28.25 1.02 -5.15
CA LEU A 16 27.27 0.60 -6.18
C LEU A 16 26.28 -0.42 -5.62
N LEU A 17 26.74 -1.41 -4.89
CA LEU A 17 25.88 -2.43 -4.28
C LEU A 17 24.93 -1.83 -3.25
N GLN A 18 25.39 -0.89 -2.42
CA GLN A 18 24.56 -0.17 -1.47
C GLN A 18 23.49 0.68 -2.17
N THR A 19 23.84 1.37 -3.26
CA THR A 19 22.90 2.17 -4.04
C THR A 19 21.79 1.32 -4.63
N ILE A 20 22.13 0.16 -5.21
CA ILE A 20 21.15 -0.77 -5.78
C ILE A 20 20.23 -1.30 -4.68
N GLY A 21 20.79 -1.67 -3.53
CA GLY A 21 20.01 -2.13 -2.38
C GLY A 21 19.03 -1.09 -1.87
N CYS A 22 19.43 0.18 -1.75
CA CYS A 22 18.56 1.28 -1.34
C CYS A 22 17.41 1.52 -2.32
N ILE A 23 17.67 1.49 -3.62
CA ILE A 23 16.64 1.64 -4.65
C ILE A 23 15.61 0.50 -4.56
N ALA A 24 16.06 -0.74 -4.41
CA ALA A 24 15.17 -1.89 -4.26
C ALA A 24 14.30 -1.80 -3.02
N ILE A 25 14.86 -1.41 -1.87
CA ILE A 25 14.12 -1.23 -0.61
C ILE A 25 13.08 -0.13 -0.76
N ASN A 26 13.43 1.02 -1.34
CA ASN A 26 12.51 2.12 -1.55
C ASN A 26 11.34 1.72 -2.46
N HIS A 27 11.59 0.93 -3.49
CA HIS A 27 10.54 0.43 -4.38
C HIS A 27 9.56 -0.49 -3.64
N VAL A 28 10.06 -1.41 -2.82
CA VAL A 28 9.24 -2.32 -2.01
C VAL A 28 8.41 -1.54 -0.99
N GLU A 29 9.00 -0.54 -0.31
CA GLU A 29 8.29 0.31 0.64
C GLU A 29 7.19 1.12 -0.05
N ALA A 30 7.46 1.69 -1.25
CA ALA A 30 6.46 2.43 -2.01
C ALA A 30 5.26 1.56 -2.38
N GLU A 31 5.49 0.32 -2.84
CA GLU A 31 4.43 -0.62 -3.16
C GLU A 31 3.64 -1.02 -1.91
N HIS A 32 4.34 -1.33 -0.81
CA HIS A 32 3.69 -1.64 0.48
C HIS A 32 2.83 -0.48 0.96
N ASN A 33 3.31 0.76 0.84
CA ASN A 33 2.56 1.95 1.23
C ASN A 33 1.33 2.16 0.38
N ARG A 34 1.38 1.87 -0.92
CA ARG A 34 0.22 1.94 -1.82
C ARG A 34 -0.85 0.94 -1.41
N VAL A 35 -0.46 -0.30 -1.15
CA VAL A 35 -1.39 -1.35 -0.71
C VAL A 35 -2.02 -0.97 0.63
N THR A 36 -1.23 -0.51 1.58
CA THR A 36 -1.70 -0.06 2.89
C THR A 36 -2.67 1.12 2.76
N ALA A 37 -2.38 2.09 1.89
CA ALA A 37 -3.27 3.21 1.62
C ALA A 37 -4.61 2.76 1.05
N ALA A 38 -4.61 1.79 0.13
CA ALA A 38 -5.83 1.23 -0.44
C ALA A 38 -6.66 0.50 0.63
N ILE A 39 -6.03 -0.30 1.48
CA ILE A 39 -6.71 -1.00 2.58
C ILE A 39 -7.34 0.01 3.54
N ASN A 40 -6.61 1.04 3.92
CA ASN A 40 -7.11 2.09 4.81
C ASN A 40 -8.26 2.88 4.17
N ALA A 41 -8.22 3.13 2.86
CA ALA A 41 -9.30 3.77 2.12
C ALA A 41 -10.58 2.93 2.15
N VAL A 42 -10.48 1.62 1.93
CA VAL A 42 -11.63 0.70 2.00
C VAL A 42 -12.22 0.71 3.42
N ARG A 43 -11.39 0.64 4.44
CA ARG A 43 -11.84 0.67 5.84
C ARG A 43 -12.54 1.97 6.18
N ALA A 44 -11.96 3.11 5.80
CA ALA A 44 -12.53 4.43 6.08
C ALA A 44 -13.88 4.61 5.38
N GLN A 45 -13.99 4.27 4.11
CA GLN A 45 -15.23 4.34 3.35
C GLN A 45 -16.30 3.43 3.92
N SER A 46 -15.94 2.19 4.25
CA SER A 46 -16.86 1.23 4.83
C SER A 46 -17.36 1.68 6.18
N TYR A 47 -16.50 2.27 7.01
CA TYR A 47 -16.87 2.80 8.32
C TYR A 47 -17.91 3.93 8.20
N VAL A 48 -17.66 4.88 7.31
CA VAL A 48 -18.61 5.99 7.07
C VAL A 48 -19.96 5.45 6.59
N LYS A 49 -19.96 4.49 5.65
CA LYS A 49 -21.18 3.88 5.16
C LYS A 49 -21.90 3.08 6.24
N MET A 50 -21.17 2.41 7.13
CA MET A 50 -21.78 1.73 8.29
C MET A 50 -22.54 2.71 9.18
N LEU A 51 -21.97 3.88 9.45
CA LEU A 51 -22.64 4.90 10.25
C LEU A 51 -23.90 5.43 9.56
N GLU A 52 -23.83 5.70 8.26
CA GLU A 52 -24.97 6.17 7.46
C GLU A 52 -26.13 5.15 7.48
N VAL A 53 -25.83 3.88 7.15
CA VAL A 53 -26.88 2.85 7.06
C VAL A 53 -27.40 2.44 8.42
N GLN A 54 -26.59 2.56 9.48
CA GLN A 54 -27.05 2.34 10.84
C GLN A 54 -28.06 3.38 11.25
N ALA A 55 -27.84 4.66 10.90
CA ALA A 55 -28.78 5.73 11.14
C ALA A 55 -30.10 5.54 10.38
N GLU A 56 -30.04 4.92 9.18
CA GLU A 56 -31.21 4.58 8.39
C GLU A 56 -31.95 3.33 8.88
N GLY A 57 -31.32 2.54 9.76
CA GLY A 57 -31.86 1.27 10.24
C GLY A 57 -31.77 0.13 9.24
N ASN A 58 -30.92 0.25 8.21
CA ASN A 58 -30.79 -0.76 7.18
C ASN A 58 -29.76 -1.82 7.55
N MET A 59 -30.20 -2.89 8.18
CA MET A 59 -29.33 -3.97 8.71
C MET A 59 -28.65 -4.77 7.60
N HIS A 60 -29.27 -4.93 6.44
CA HIS A 60 -28.66 -5.67 5.30
C HIS A 60 -27.45 -4.92 4.75
N LYS A 61 -27.59 -3.61 4.55
CA LYS A 61 -26.46 -2.77 4.10
C LYS A 61 -25.39 -2.67 5.17
N LEU A 62 -25.77 -2.60 6.45
CA LEU A 62 -24.82 -2.59 7.55
C LEU A 62 -23.93 -3.83 7.52
N ALA A 63 -24.51 -5.01 7.36
CA ALA A 63 -23.77 -6.27 7.27
C ALA A 63 -22.81 -6.27 6.08
N TYR A 64 -23.25 -5.77 4.93
CA TYR A 64 -22.42 -5.66 3.72
C TYR A 64 -21.19 -4.77 3.93
N TYR A 65 -21.39 -3.56 4.47
CA TYR A 65 -20.28 -2.63 4.71
C TYR A 65 -19.37 -3.09 5.84
N ARG A 66 -19.93 -3.77 6.85
CA ARG A 66 -19.13 -4.37 7.92
C ARG A 66 -18.23 -5.48 7.37
N TRP A 67 -18.75 -6.30 6.47
CA TRP A 67 -17.94 -7.33 5.81
C TRP A 67 -16.79 -6.68 5.04
N ASN A 68 -17.05 -5.61 4.27
CA ASN A 68 -16.01 -4.88 3.55
C ASN A 68 -14.95 -4.31 4.48
N TYR A 69 -15.37 -3.78 5.61
CA TYR A 69 -14.45 -3.28 6.63
C TYR A 69 -13.55 -4.37 7.19
N ASP A 70 -14.15 -5.49 7.60
CA ASP A 70 -13.43 -6.60 8.20
C ASP A 70 -12.52 -7.33 7.20
N ASN A 71 -12.87 -7.30 5.91
CA ASN A 71 -12.15 -7.99 4.83
C ASN A 71 -11.52 -7.00 3.83
N ALA A 72 -11.08 -5.84 4.29
CA ALA A 72 -10.55 -4.79 3.43
C ALA A 72 -9.37 -5.28 2.58
N GLU A 73 -8.51 -6.14 3.09
CA GLU A 73 -7.39 -6.71 2.34
C GLU A 73 -7.88 -7.54 1.14
N LYS A 74 -8.93 -8.33 1.35
CA LYS A 74 -9.55 -9.14 0.29
C LYS A 74 -10.23 -8.27 -0.76
N VAL A 75 -10.92 -7.20 -0.34
CA VAL A 75 -11.53 -6.23 -1.24
C VAL A 75 -10.48 -5.57 -2.13
N VAL A 76 -9.34 -5.16 -1.55
CA VAL A 76 -8.23 -4.58 -2.30
C VAL A 76 -7.66 -5.60 -3.30
N ALA A 77 -7.51 -6.86 -2.91
CA ALA A 77 -7.01 -7.90 -3.80
C ALA A 77 -7.95 -8.16 -4.98
N ASP A 78 -9.26 -8.13 -4.74
CA ASP A 78 -10.28 -8.39 -5.78
C ASP A 78 -10.45 -7.22 -6.76
N PHE A 79 -10.46 -5.98 -6.26
CA PHE A 79 -10.68 -4.78 -7.09
C PHE A 79 -9.40 -4.17 -7.64
N GLY A 80 -8.27 -4.42 -7.00
CA GLY A 80 -6.98 -3.84 -7.39
C GLY A 80 -6.68 -2.52 -6.69
N VAL A 81 -5.42 -2.34 -6.32
CA VAL A 81 -4.94 -1.14 -5.61
C VAL A 81 -5.20 0.12 -6.42
N ASP A 82 -4.91 0.10 -7.72
CA ASP A 82 -5.03 1.26 -8.60
C ASP A 82 -6.49 1.73 -8.72
N ALA A 83 -7.43 0.79 -8.84
CA ALA A 83 -8.85 1.12 -8.96
C ALA A 83 -9.36 1.78 -7.67
N ILE A 84 -8.97 1.27 -6.51
CA ILE A 84 -9.37 1.81 -5.21
C ILE A 84 -8.78 3.20 -4.99
N LEU A 85 -7.50 3.40 -5.26
CA LEU A 85 -6.84 4.69 -5.10
C LEU A 85 -7.38 5.73 -6.09
N ALA A 86 -7.70 5.34 -7.32
CA ALA A 86 -8.32 6.23 -8.30
C ALA A 86 -9.69 6.71 -7.84
N LYS A 87 -10.51 5.83 -7.28
CA LYS A 87 -11.83 6.16 -6.73
C LYS A 87 -11.71 7.12 -5.54
N GLU A 88 -10.75 6.90 -4.66
CA GLU A 88 -10.49 7.77 -3.52
C GLU A 88 -10.07 9.17 -3.97
N LYS A 89 -9.22 9.26 -4.99
CA LYS A 89 -8.74 10.54 -5.53
C LYS A 89 -9.87 11.36 -6.15
N ASN A 90 -10.88 10.73 -6.73
CA ASN A 90 -12.01 11.38 -7.39
C ASN A 90 -13.14 11.77 -6.43
N ARG A 91 -12.93 11.58 -5.16
CA ARG A 91 -13.82 12.05 -4.11
C ARG A 91 -13.52 13.49 -3.77
#